data_7dcbec4d5916664b007b343d46da29f5
#
_entry.id   7dcbec4d5916664b007b343d46da29f5
#
_cell.length_a   1.000
_cell.length_b   1.000
_cell.length_c   1.000
_cell.angle_alpha   90.00
_cell.angle_beta   90.00
_cell.angle_gamma   90.00
#
_symmetry.space_group_name_H-M   'P 1'
#
loop_
_entity.id
_entity.type
_entity.pdbx_description
1 polymer ?
#
loop_
_entity_poly.entity_id
_entity_poly.type
_entity_poly.pdbx_seq_one_letter_code
_entity_poly.pdbx_strand_id
1 'polypeptide(L)'
;MEKIRLNELNKALRQCDIGLDFDEIENTPAFGVYHVHNWDHGYDGFYGIKVYEDGSYDYGNAGFHGPRRQFYKDMQETINFLLEYLNFKNIQELIIAPCYRYSPFSSDDVEHNDIYEEIYAFLRKNNVRKNERSGIKTNIENDIGPLEMIVEGAFRGISDLCLFVPTHKVLIAPHHHFGFTFFTQQKSLEMEIITKLVGGYPDLRCFNN
;
A
#
# COMPACT_ATOMS: atom_id res chain seq x y z
N MET A 1 5.94 1.39 18.55
CA MET A 1 5.49 0.34 17.61
C MET A 1 5.50 -1.00 18.31
N GLU A 2 4.53 -1.84 18.04
CA GLU A 2 4.34 -3.13 18.72
C GLU A 2 4.13 -4.24 17.67
N LYS A 3 4.83 -5.38 17.85
CA LYS A 3 4.66 -6.55 17.00
C LYS A 3 3.35 -7.26 17.30
N ILE A 4 2.54 -7.50 16.30
CA ILE A 4 1.31 -8.29 16.36
C ILE A 4 1.58 -9.68 15.76
N ARG A 5 1.33 -10.74 16.54
CA ARG A 5 1.53 -12.11 16.06
C ARG A 5 0.46 -12.51 15.03
N LEU A 6 0.81 -13.46 14.16
CA LEU A 6 -0.08 -13.94 13.10
C LEU A 6 -1.49 -14.34 13.59
N ASN A 7 -1.59 -15.03 14.71
CA ASN A 7 -2.89 -15.45 15.26
C ASN A 7 -3.74 -14.26 15.73
N GLU A 8 -3.12 -13.23 16.27
CA GLU A 8 -3.79 -12.00 16.69
C GLU A 8 -4.22 -11.17 15.48
N LEU A 9 -3.35 -11.07 14.47
CA LEU A 9 -3.65 -10.43 13.19
C LEU A 9 -4.82 -11.12 12.49
N ASN A 10 -4.78 -12.45 12.35
CA ASN A 10 -5.86 -13.24 11.77
C ASN A 10 -7.19 -13.07 12.52
N LYS A 11 -7.14 -13.02 13.85
CA LYS A 11 -8.33 -12.78 14.67
C LYS A 11 -8.91 -11.39 14.39
N ALA A 12 -8.07 -10.36 14.31
CA ALA A 12 -8.51 -9.00 14.04
C ALA A 12 -9.12 -8.87 12.63
N LEU A 13 -8.51 -9.48 11.60
CA LEU A 13 -9.03 -9.49 10.24
C LEU A 13 -10.37 -10.22 10.13
N ARG A 14 -10.49 -11.40 10.73
CA ARG A 14 -11.76 -12.18 10.76
C ARG A 14 -12.88 -11.43 11.46
N GLN A 15 -12.60 -10.64 12.50
CA GLN A 15 -13.59 -9.78 13.16
C GLN A 15 -14.11 -8.66 12.25
N CYS A 16 -13.38 -8.38 11.17
CA CYS A 16 -13.74 -7.39 10.16
C CYS A 16 -14.28 -8.04 8.88
N ASP A 17 -14.37 -9.37 8.84
CA ASP A 17 -14.71 -10.17 7.65
C ASP A 17 -13.79 -9.84 6.45
N ILE A 18 -12.50 -9.67 6.72
CA ILE A 18 -11.44 -9.44 5.73
C ILE A 18 -10.51 -10.65 5.71
N GLY A 19 -10.26 -11.18 4.53
CA GLY A 19 -9.27 -12.22 4.31
C GLY A 19 -7.84 -11.67 4.36
N LEU A 20 -6.89 -12.53 4.70
CA LEU A 20 -5.46 -12.18 4.70
C LEU A 20 -4.71 -12.83 3.54
N ASP A 21 -5.10 -14.04 3.15
CA ASP A 21 -4.52 -14.76 2.02
C ASP A 21 -5.09 -14.30 0.70
N PHE A 22 -4.36 -14.52 -0.39
CA PHE A 22 -4.80 -14.15 -1.72
C PHE A 22 -6.21 -14.68 -2.02
N ASP A 23 -6.45 -15.95 -1.77
CA ASP A 23 -7.75 -16.61 -2.01
C ASP A 23 -8.87 -16.07 -1.09
N GLU A 24 -8.54 -15.68 0.14
CA GLU A 24 -9.50 -15.15 1.09
C GLU A 24 -9.82 -13.67 0.83
N ILE A 25 -8.80 -12.87 0.47
CA ILE A 25 -8.95 -11.43 0.26
C ILE A 25 -9.78 -11.13 -1.00
N GLU A 26 -9.71 -11.97 -2.03
CA GLU A 26 -10.52 -11.85 -3.25
C GLU A 26 -12.03 -11.94 -2.97
N ASN A 27 -12.43 -12.57 -1.88
CA ASN A 27 -13.83 -12.63 -1.44
C ASN A 27 -14.26 -11.38 -0.64
N THR A 28 -13.35 -10.49 -0.30
CA THR A 28 -13.66 -9.23 0.38
C THR A 28 -14.05 -8.18 -0.64
N PRO A 29 -15.20 -7.50 -0.51
CA PRO A 29 -15.57 -6.41 -1.41
C PRO A 29 -14.46 -5.35 -1.46
N ALA A 30 -14.07 -4.96 -2.68
CA ALA A 30 -12.96 -4.04 -2.89
C ALA A 30 -13.30 -2.97 -3.92
N PHE A 31 -12.57 -1.87 -3.88
CA PHE A 31 -12.53 -0.81 -4.88
C PHE A 31 -11.15 -0.16 -4.87
N GLY A 32 -10.80 0.53 -5.95
CA GLY A 32 -9.48 1.13 -6.08
C GLY A 32 -9.50 2.65 -6.19
N VAL A 33 -8.42 3.29 -5.75
CA VAL A 33 -8.08 4.68 -6.07
C VAL A 33 -6.71 4.67 -6.70
N TYR A 34 -6.60 5.07 -7.94
CA TYR A 34 -5.36 5.00 -8.70
C TYR A 34 -5.10 6.30 -9.45
N HIS A 35 -3.83 6.55 -9.73
CA HIS A 35 -3.39 7.67 -10.54
C HIS A 35 -3.73 7.41 -12.01
N VAL A 36 -4.47 8.32 -12.66
CA VAL A 36 -4.98 8.13 -14.03
C VAL A 36 -3.89 7.90 -15.06
N HIS A 37 -2.75 8.61 -14.94
CA HIS A 37 -1.64 8.46 -15.87
C HIS A 37 -1.01 7.06 -15.86
N ASN A 38 -1.13 6.36 -14.74
CA ASN A 38 -0.62 5.00 -14.61
C ASN A 38 -1.67 3.94 -14.96
N TRP A 39 -2.95 4.25 -14.78
CA TRP A 39 -4.05 3.34 -15.10
C TRP A 39 -4.36 3.31 -16.61
N ASP A 40 -4.46 4.49 -17.24
CA ASP A 40 -4.83 4.61 -18.65
C ASP A 40 -3.78 4.04 -19.62
N HIS A 41 -2.57 3.81 -19.18
CA HIS A 41 -1.51 3.22 -19.98
C HIS A 41 -1.51 1.69 -19.98
N GLY A 42 -2.47 1.03 -19.36
CA GLY A 42 -2.67 -0.42 -19.45
C GLY A 42 -1.49 -1.24 -18.92
N TYR A 43 -0.88 -0.80 -17.84
CA TYR A 43 0.26 -1.48 -17.23
C TYR A 43 -0.15 -2.74 -16.47
N ASP A 44 -0.56 -3.75 -17.20
CA ASP A 44 -0.69 -5.10 -16.69
C ASP A 44 0.70 -5.74 -16.64
N GLY A 45 1.35 -5.72 -15.50
CA GLY A 45 2.61 -6.44 -15.33
C GLY A 45 3.79 -5.60 -14.85
N PHE A 46 3.61 -4.97 -13.74
CA PHE A 46 4.69 -4.28 -13.02
C PHE A 46 5.60 -5.25 -12.31
N TYR A 47 6.89 -5.17 -12.64
CA TYR A 47 7.96 -5.88 -11.93
C TYR A 47 8.92 -4.94 -11.21
N GLY A 48 8.45 -3.77 -10.79
CA GLY A 48 9.21 -2.76 -10.08
C GLY A 48 9.61 -1.56 -10.93
N ILE A 49 9.81 -0.43 -10.28
CA ILE A 49 10.28 0.80 -10.90
C ILE A 49 11.78 0.89 -10.73
N LYS A 50 12.52 0.99 -11.84
CA LYS A 50 13.93 1.31 -11.83
C LYS A 50 14.09 2.82 -12.02
N VAL A 51 14.78 3.46 -11.10
CA VAL A 51 15.17 4.87 -11.22
C VAL A 51 16.61 4.92 -11.68
N TYR A 52 16.84 5.54 -12.83
CA TYR A 52 18.17 5.66 -13.44
C TYR A 52 18.90 6.91 -12.97
N GLU A 53 20.24 6.93 -13.12
CA GLU A 53 21.09 8.05 -12.69
C GLU A 53 20.77 9.37 -13.44
N ASP A 54 20.24 9.29 -14.67
CA ASP A 54 19.83 10.44 -15.47
C ASP A 54 18.52 11.07 -14.98
N GLY A 55 17.92 10.50 -13.93
CA GLY A 55 16.66 10.96 -13.35
C GLY A 55 15.42 10.44 -14.06
N SER A 56 15.57 9.55 -15.05
CA SER A 56 14.45 8.81 -15.62
C SER A 56 14.10 7.60 -14.75
N TYR A 57 12.91 7.04 -14.97
CA TYR A 57 12.48 5.81 -14.32
C TYR A 57 11.77 4.91 -15.32
N ASP A 58 11.80 3.60 -15.03
CA ASP A 58 11.21 2.56 -15.86
C ASP A 58 10.13 1.84 -15.06
N TYR A 59 8.95 1.77 -15.63
CA TYR A 59 7.83 1.00 -15.09
C TYR A 59 7.84 -0.42 -15.69
N GLY A 60 8.81 -1.23 -15.28
CA GLY A 60 8.90 -2.63 -15.65
C GLY A 60 8.96 -2.87 -17.17
N ASN A 61 8.38 -3.98 -17.61
CA ASN A 61 8.40 -4.41 -19.03
C ASN A 61 7.60 -3.51 -19.98
N ALA A 62 6.86 -2.55 -19.48
CA ALA A 62 6.05 -1.66 -20.31
C ALA A 62 6.86 -0.57 -21.03
N GLY A 63 8.16 -0.42 -20.71
CA GLY A 63 9.04 0.53 -21.38
C GLY A 63 8.66 2.00 -21.18
N PHE A 64 7.94 2.31 -20.11
CA PHE A 64 7.63 3.69 -19.78
C PHE A 64 8.83 4.33 -19.08
N HIS A 65 9.34 5.38 -19.69
CA HIS A 65 10.43 6.18 -19.15
C HIS A 65 9.91 7.58 -18.85
N GLY A 66 9.89 7.94 -17.58
CA GLY A 66 9.47 9.27 -17.14
C GLY A 66 10.54 9.96 -16.29
N PRO A 67 10.48 11.29 -16.11
CA PRO A 67 11.38 12.00 -15.22
C PRO A 67 11.19 11.53 -13.77
N ARG A 68 12.28 11.28 -13.06
CA ARG A 68 12.28 10.93 -11.62
C ARG A 68 11.40 11.88 -10.79
N ARG A 69 11.42 13.18 -11.15
CA ARG A 69 10.61 14.21 -10.51
C ARG A 69 9.10 13.90 -10.61
N GLN A 70 8.64 13.37 -11.73
CA GLN A 70 7.22 13.02 -11.92
C GLN A 70 6.84 11.85 -11.03
N PHE A 71 7.68 10.81 -10.93
CA PHE A 71 7.46 9.69 -10.02
C PHE A 71 7.21 10.16 -8.59
N TYR A 72 8.13 10.97 -8.04
CA TYR A 72 7.98 11.45 -6.67
C TYR A 72 6.81 12.42 -6.49
N LYS A 73 6.46 13.19 -7.52
CA LYS A 73 5.28 14.05 -7.50
C LYS A 73 4.00 13.20 -7.39
N ASP A 74 3.85 12.19 -8.24
CA ASP A 74 2.68 11.32 -8.28
C ASP A 74 2.57 10.49 -6.98
N MET A 75 3.70 9.98 -6.50
CA MET A 75 3.77 9.30 -5.21
C MET A 75 3.33 10.22 -4.06
N GLN A 76 3.83 11.45 -4.02
CA GLN A 76 3.48 12.39 -2.96
C GLN A 76 2.01 12.79 -3.00
N GLU A 77 1.43 12.98 -4.18
CA GLU A 77 -0.01 13.23 -4.34
C GLU A 77 -0.84 12.08 -3.77
N THR A 78 -0.44 10.86 -4.08
CA THR A 78 -1.13 9.65 -3.60
C THR A 78 -0.98 9.48 -2.08
N ILE A 79 0.20 9.78 -1.52
CA ILE A 79 0.43 9.78 -0.06
C ILE A 79 -0.42 10.86 0.62
N ASN A 80 -0.48 12.07 0.06
CA ASN A 80 -1.30 13.16 0.62
C ASN A 80 -2.78 12.78 0.66
N PHE A 81 -3.29 12.13 -0.40
CA PHE A 81 -4.65 11.60 -0.40
C PHE A 81 -4.86 10.57 0.72
N LEU A 82 -3.92 9.63 0.90
CA LEU A 82 -4.01 8.65 1.99
C LEU A 82 -4.05 9.33 3.36
N LEU A 83 -3.16 10.29 3.60
CA LEU A 83 -3.11 11.04 4.86
C LEU A 83 -4.40 11.83 5.11
N GLU A 84 -4.97 12.44 4.07
CA GLU A 84 -6.25 13.13 4.16
C GLU A 84 -7.39 12.17 4.51
N TYR A 85 -7.43 10.99 3.90
CA TYR A 85 -8.38 9.93 4.24
C TYR A 85 -8.23 9.49 5.70
N LEU A 86 -7.02 9.20 6.15
CA LEU A 86 -6.75 8.78 7.53
C LEU A 86 -7.17 9.86 8.53
N ASN A 87 -6.88 11.11 8.23
CA ASN A 87 -7.28 12.28 9.03
C ASN A 87 -8.80 12.44 9.06
N PHE A 88 -9.47 12.38 7.89
CA PHE A 88 -10.92 12.50 7.81
C PHE A 88 -11.64 11.44 8.65
N LYS A 89 -11.09 10.23 8.70
CA LYS A 89 -11.60 9.11 9.48
C LYS A 89 -11.13 9.15 10.95
N ASN A 90 -10.31 10.14 11.35
CA ASN A 90 -9.67 10.22 12.66
C ASN A 90 -8.90 8.93 13.03
N ILE A 91 -8.21 8.36 12.05
CA ILE A 91 -7.39 7.16 12.23
C ILE A 91 -6.01 7.56 12.75
N GLN A 92 -5.67 7.14 13.95
CA GLN A 92 -4.39 7.40 14.58
C GLN A 92 -3.49 6.17 14.64
N GLU A 93 -4.11 4.98 14.68
CA GLU A 93 -3.40 3.71 14.76
C GLU A 93 -3.78 2.78 13.62
N LEU A 94 -2.79 2.08 13.08
CA LEU A 94 -2.98 1.03 12.09
C LEU A 94 -1.99 -0.13 12.30
N ILE A 95 -2.23 -1.23 11.61
CA ILE A 95 -1.35 -2.39 11.60
C ILE A 95 -0.78 -2.52 10.19
N ILE A 96 0.55 -2.49 10.07
CA ILE A 96 1.29 -2.79 8.87
C ILE A 96 1.50 -4.30 8.82
N ALA A 97 1.06 -4.97 7.76
CA ALA A 97 1.15 -6.42 7.64
C ALA A 97 1.27 -6.88 6.18
N PRO A 98 1.96 -8.00 5.90
CA PRO A 98 1.92 -8.61 4.57
C PRO A 98 0.52 -9.18 4.31
N CYS A 99 -0.04 -8.94 3.13
CA CYS A 99 -1.40 -9.32 2.76
C CYS A 99 -1.43 -10.48 1.78
N TYR A 100 -1.05 -10.25 0.56
CA TYR A 100 -1.24 -11.22 -0.53
C TYR A 100 -0.35 -12.47 -0.43
N ARG A 101 0.82 -12.35 0.21
CA ARG A 101 1.84 -13.39 0.29
C ARG A 101 2.32 -13.59 1.72
N TYR A 102 3.03 -14.68 1.96
CA TYR A 102 3.66 -14.94 3.26
C TYR A 102 4.90 -14.08 3.52
N SER A 103 5.41 -13.40 2.50
CA SER A 103 6.54 -12.48 2.57
C SER A 103 6.06 -11.03 2.49
N PRO A 104 6.70 -10.09 3.21
CA PRO A 104 6.49 -8.66 3.01
C PRO A 104 7.06 -8.14 1.69
N PHE A 105 7.77 -8.97 0.93
CA PHE A 105 8.39 -8.63 -0.35
C PHE A 105 7.72 -9.37 -1.50
N SER A 106 7.55 -8.69 -2.62
CA SER A 106 6.86 -9.20 -3.80
C SER A 106 7.64 -10.30 -4.53
N SER A 107 8.98 -10.26 -4.50
CA SER A 107 9.84 -11.32 -5.03
C SER A 107 11.18 -11.37 -4.29
N ASP A 108 11.93 -12.48 -4.47
CA ASP A 108 13.28 -12.62 -3.92
C ASP A 108 14.32 -11.85 -4.74
N ASP A 109 14.00 -11.41 -5.97
CA ASP A 109 14.91 -10.73 -6.87
C ASP A 109 15.09 -9.23 -6.58
N VAL A 110 14.38 -8.70 -5.57
CA VAL A 110 14.44 -7.27 -5.17
C VAL A 110 15.56 -6.96 -4.17
N GLU A 111 16.33 -7.95 -3.76
CA GLU A 111 17.52 -7.73 -2.91
C GLU A 111 18.50 -6.78 -3.60
N HIS A 112 19.09 -5.86 -2.83
CA HIS A 112 20.00 -4.78 -3.29
C HIS A 112 19.31 -3.49 -3.77
N ASN A 113 18.02 -3.32 -3.54
CA ASN A 113 17.34 -2.04 -3.74
C ASN A 113 17.36 -1.23 -2.43
N ASP A 114 17.52 0.09 -2.52
CA ASP A 114 17.55 1.00 -1.37
C ASP A 114 16.29 0.88 -0.50
N ILE A 115 15.11 0.90 -1.13
CA ILE A 115 13.83 0.77 -0.41
C ILE A 115 13.64 -0.62 0.19
N TYR A 116 14.18 -1.67 -0.43
CA TYR A 116 14.20 -3.01 0.17
C TYR A 116 14.97 -3.01 1.49
N GLU A 117 16.15 -2.42 1.52
CA GLU A 117 16.99 -2.34 2.73
C GLU A 117 16.31 -1.53 3.84
N GLU A 118 15.61 -0.44 3.48
CA GLU A 118 14.83 0.35 4.44
C GLU A 118 13.68 -0.45 5.04
N ILE A 119 12.88 -1.14 4.21
CA ILE A 119 11.79 -2.01 4.67
C ILE A 119 12.35 -3.13 5.54
N TYR A 120 13.45 -3.77 5.13
CA TYR A 120 14.08 -4.82 5.92
C TYR A 120 14.60 -4.34 7.27
N ALA A 121 15.23 -3.17 7.31
CA ALA A 121 15.66 -2.54 8.55
C ALA A 121 14.48 -2.21 9.48
N PHE A 122 13.38 -1.70 8.91
CA PHE A 122 12.16 -1.44 9.65
C PHE A 122 11.57 -2.72 10.26
N LEU A 123 11.44 -3.80 9.49
CA LEU A 123 10.97 -5.09 9.98
C LEU A 123 11.84 -5.62 11.13
N ARG A 124 13.17 -5.60 10.96
CA ARG A 124 14.13 -6.03 11.98
C ARG A 124 14.04 -5.22 13.27
N LYS A 125 13.92 -3.89 13.16
CA LYS A 125 13.74 -2.98 14.31
C LYS A 125 12.50 -3.35 15.13
N ASN A 126 11.47 -3.88 14.47
CA ASN A 126 10.22 -4.30 15.09
C ASN A 126 10.16 -5.82 15.38
N ASN A 127 11.29 -6.53 15.33
CA ASN A 127 11.41 -7.96 15.61
C ASN A 127 10.56 -8.85 14.66
N VAL A 128 10.33 -8.40 13.42
CA VAL A 128 9.67 -9.19 12.37
C VAL A 128 10.73 -9.74 11.43
N ARG A 129 10.68 -11.03 11.14
CA ARG A 129 11.61 -11.70 10.21
C ARG A 129 11.15 -11.50 8.77
N LYS A 130 12.09 -11.58 7.80
CA LYS A 130 11.84 -11.48 6.35
C LYS A 130 10.67 -12.36 5.87
N ASN A 131 10.57 -13.58 6.39
CA ASN A 131 9.56 -14.56 5.98
C ASN A 131 8.52 -14.81 7.09
N GLU A 132 8.29 -13.81 7.94
CA GLU A 132 7.34 -13.92 9.04
C GLU A 132 6.09 -13.10 8.72
N ARG A 133 4.94 -13.75 8.78
CA ARG A 133 3.65 -13.11 8.64
C ARG A 133 3.19 -12.57 10.00
N SER A 134 3.70 -11.43 10.35
CA SER A 134 3.35 -10.70 11.58
C SER A 134 3.02 -9.26 11.23
N GLY A 135 2.13 -8.65 11.99
CA GLY A 135 1.82 -7.22 11.86
C GLY A 135 2.72 -6.36 12.76
N ILE A 136 2.80 -5.09 12.42
CA ILE A 136 3.41 -4.04 13.24
C ILE A 136 2.36 -2.98 13.50
N LYS A 137 1.91 -2.88 14.76
CA LYS A 137 1.00 -1.79 15.17
C LYS A 137 1.80 -0.51 15.30
N THR A 138 1.36 0.54 14.63
CA THR A 138 1.99 1.86 14.65
C THR A 138 0.98 2.97 14.88
N ASN A 139 1.45 4.07 15.50
CA ASN A 139 0.71 5.32 15.60
C ASN A 139 1.29 6.30 14.57
N ILE A 140 0.44 6.79 13.67
CA ILE A 140 0.82 7.64 12.54
C ILE A 140 0.88 9.13 12.88
N GLU A 141 0.34 9.57 14.03
CA GLU A 141 0.43 10.97 14.46
C GLU A 141 1.87 11.43 14.71
N ASN A 142 2.70 10.48 15.16
CA ASN A 142 4.07 10.79 15.61
C ASN A 142 5.13 10.51 14.54
N ASP A 143 4.84 9.64 13.56
CA ASP A 143 5.80 9.23 12.54
C ASP A 143 5.08 8.65 11.32
N ILE A 144 5.09 9.40 10.23
CA ILE A 144 4.54 8.98 8.92
C ILE A 144 5.57 8.25 8.05
N GLY A 145 6.85 8.30 8.42
CA GLY A 145 7.94 7.72 7.62
C GLY A 145 7.71 6.24 7.25
N PRO A 146 7.25 5.37 8.16
CA PRO A 146 6.91 4.00 7.81
C PRO A 146 5.82 3.89 6.75
N LEU A 147 4.86 4.82 6.72
CA LEU A 147 3.80 4.84 5.73
C LEU A 147 4.34 5.19 4.34
N GLU A 148 5.16 6.24 4.27
CA GLU A 148 5.81 6.67 3.03
C GLU A 148 6.68 5.57 2.45
N MET A 149 7.52 4.94 3.28
CA MET A 149 8.37 3.81 2.89
C MET A 149 7.57 2.63 2.32
N ILE A 150 6.44 2.26 2.94
CA ILE A 150 5.60 1.14 2.51
C ILE A 150 4.92 1.47 1.17
N VAL A 151 4.40 2.69 1.03
CA VAL A 151 3.77 3.15 -0.21
C VAL A 151 4.81 3.18 -1.35
N GLU A 152 6.00 3.73 -1.12
CA GLU A 152 7.08 3.73 -2.11
C GLU A 152 7.49 2.30 -2.49
N GLY A 153 7.64 1.42 -1.50
CA GLY A 153 7.98 0.02 -1.74
C GLY A 153 6.94 -0.70 -2.61
N ALA A 154 5.66 -0.46 -2.38
CA ALA A 154 4.60 -1.02 -3.20
C ALA A 154 4.56 -0.42 -4.61
N PHE A 155 4.75 0.90 -4.75
CA PHE A 155 4.79 1.57 -6.05
C PHE A 155 5.95 1.12 -6.92
N ARG A 156 7.07 0.76 -6.30
CA ARG A 156 8.21 0.14 -6.98
C ARG A 156 8.07 -1.36 -7.20
N GLY A 157 6.95 -1.97 -6.77
CA GLY A 157 6.72 -3.41 -6.89
C GLY A 157 7.64 -4.27 -6.01
N ILE A 158 8.18 -3.70 -4.92
CA ILE A 158 9.13 -4.36 -4.01
C ILE A 158 8.43 -4.98 -2.81
N SER A 159 7.34 -4.36 -2.35
CA SER A 159 6.67 -4.73 -1.10
C SER A 159 5.19 -5.03 -1.32
N ASP A 160 4.70 -6.07 -0.63
CA ASP A 160 3.28 -6.45 -0.50
C ASP A 160 2.74 -6.11 0.90
N LEU A 161 3.32 -5.12 1.58
CA LEU A 161 2.82 -4.65 2.86
C LEU A 161 1.56 -3.80 2.70
N CYS A 162 0.57 -4.09 3.52
CA CYS A 162 -0.73 -3.41 3.56
C CYS A 162 -0.94 -2.72 4.91
N LEU A 163 -1.90 -1.80 4.92
CA LEU A 163 -2.30 -1.01 6.08
C LEU A 163 -3.67 -1.49 6.55
N PHE A 164 -3.73 -2.17 7.68
CA PHE A 164 -4.98 -2.63 8.25
C PHE A 164 -5.44 -1.71 9.38
N VAL A 165 -6.68 -1.22 9.30
CA VAL A 165 -7.32 -0.34 10.28
C VAL A 165 -8.51 -1.06 10.92
N PRO A 166 -8.28 -1.80 12.03
CA PRO A 166 -9.33 -2.63 12.66
C PRO A 166 -10.56 -1.82 13.10
N THR A 167 -10.34 -0.62 13.62
CA THR A 167 -11.41 0.26 14.13
C THR A 167 -12.39 0.70 13.05
N HIS A 168 -11.96 0.74 11.79
CA HIS A 168 -12.75 1.12 10.63
C HIS A 168 -13.06 -0.06 9.71
N LYS A 169 -12.59 -1.26 10.05
CA LYS A 169 -12.79 -2.50 9.28
C LYS A 169 -12.38 -2.33 7.81
N VAL A 170 -11.23 -1.71 7.59
CA VAL A 170 -10.67 -1.50 6.25
C VAL A 170 -9.23 -1.99 6.19
N LEU A 171 -8.88 -2.65 5.11
CA LEU A 171 -7.53 -2.98 4.71
C LEU A 171 -7.21 -2.18 3.46
N ILE A 172 -6.10 -1.46 3.49
CA ILE A 172 -5.63 -0.60 2.40
C ILE A 172 -4.35 -1.21 1.84
N ALA A 173 -4.40 -1.66 0.61
CA ALA A 173 -3.26 -2.22 -0.09
C ALA A 173 -2.70 -1.18 -1.06
N PRO A 174 -1.50 -0.64 -0.82
CA PRO A 174 -0.80 0.16 -1.81
C PRO A 174 -0.51 -0.69 -3.05
N HIS A 175 -0.63 -0.08 -4.23
CA HIS A 175 -0.54 -0.78 -5.50
C HIS A 175 0.41 -0.09 -6.46
N HIS A 176 1.12 -0.85 -7.28
CA HIS A 176 2.08 -0.35 -8.26
C HIS A 176 1.47 0.56 -9.36
N HIS A 177 0.16 0.64 -9.47
CA HIS A 177 -0.53 1.64 -10.28
C HIS A 177 -0.63 3.03 -9.61
N PHE A 178 0.23 3.33 -8.65
CA PHE A 178 0.24 4.59 -7.89
C PHE A 178 -1.12 4.87 -7.24
N GLY A 179 -1.53 3.96 -6.42
CA GLY A 179 -2.80 4.08 -5.72
C GLY A 179 -2.99 3.02 -4.65
N PHE A 180 -4.23 2.82 -4.29
CA PHE A 180 -4.62 1.92 -3.22
C PHE A 180 -5.83 1.09 -3.61
N THR A 181 -5.82 -0.19 -3.24
CA THR A 181 -7.04 -1.00 -3.18
C THR A 181 -7.56 -1.01 -1.74
N PHE A 182 -8.82 -0.69 -1.57
CA PHE A 182 -9.53 -0.71 -0.29
C PHE A 182 -10.39 -1.96 -0.21
N PHE A 183 -10.16 -2.80 0.79
CA PHE A 183 -10.94 -3.99 1.08
C PHE A 183 -11.78 -3.74 2.33
N THR A 184 -13.11 -3.82 2.21
CA THR A 184 -14.03 -3.58 3.31
C THR A 184 -15.43 -4.11 3.02
N GLN A 185 -16.10 -4.65 4.03
CA GLN A 185 -17.52 -5.02 3.94
C GLN A 185 -18.45 -3.79 3.82
N GLN A 186 -17.95 -2.59 4.16
CA GLN A 186 -18.68 -1.33 4.05
C GLN A 186 -18.39 -0.60 2.75
N LYS A 187 -18.17 -1.33 1.64
CA LYS A 187 -17.71 -0.81 0.34
C LYS A 187 -18.46 0.45 -0.11
N SER A 188 -19.79 0.45 -0.11
CA SER A 188 -20.57 1.58 -0.61
C SER A 188 -20.35 2.86 0.20
N LEU A 189 -20.28 2.75 1.53
CA LEU A 189 -20.03 3.88 2.42
C LEU A 189 -18.62 4.43 2.24
N GLU A 190 -17.62 3.55 2.20
CA GLU A 190 -16.22 3.97 2.00
C GLU A 190 -16.01 4.58 0.63
N MET A 191 -16.60 4.03 -0.43
CA MET A 191 -16.54 4.62 -1.77
C MET A 191 -17.13 6.03 -1.82
N GLU A 192 -18.26 6.29 -1.13
CA GLU A 192 -18.85 7.62 -1.09
C GLU A 192 -17.90 8.65 -0.46
N ILE A 193 -17.27 8.30 0.66
CA ILE A 193 -16.30 9.14 1.36
C ILE A 193 -15.10 9.41 0.46
N ILE A 194 -14.52 8.35 -0.08
CA ILE A 194 -13.30 8.41 -0.90
C ILE A 194 -13.55 9.17 -2.20
N THR A 195 -14.69 8.99 -2.85
CA THR A 195 -15.04 9.74 -4.07
C THR A 195 -15.10 11.25 -3.81
N LYS A 196 -15.57 11.67 -2.64
CA LYS A 196 -15.56 13.09 -2.25
C LYS A 196 -14.13 13.62 -2.04
N LEU A 197 -13.28 12.85 -1.35
CA LEU A 197 -11.88 13.24 -1.12
C LEU A 197 -11.08 13.29 -2.42
N VAL A 198 -11.21 12.29 -3.28
CA VAL A 198 -10.54 12.22 -4.59
C VAL A 198 -10.87 13.43 -5.46
N GLY A 199 -12.03 14.07 -5.27
CA GLY A 199 -12.37 15.31 -5.97
C GLY A 199 -11.37 16.47 -5.77
N GLY A 200 -10.57 16.43 -4.72
CA GLY A 200 -9.46 17.36 -4.46
C GLY A 200 -8.16 17.04 -5.20
N TYR A 201 -8.07 15.89 -5.87
CA TYR A 201 -6.86 15.37 -6.51
C TYR A 201 -7.11 15.15 -8.01
N PRO A 202 -6.62 16.04 -8.90
CA PRO A 202 -6.98 16.03 -10.31
C PRO A 202 -6.55 14.76 -11.04
N ASP A 203 -5.48 14.12 -10.60
CA ASP A 203 -4.87 12.96 -11.23
C ASP A 203 -5.25 11.62 -10.57
N LEU A 204 -6.03 11.64 -9.48
CA LEU A 204 -6.57 10.42 -8.85
C LEU A 204 -8.02 10.14 -9.27
N ARG A 205 -8.37 8.87 -9.41
CA ARG A 205 -9.74 8.40 -9.70
C ARG A 205 -10.10 7.21 -8.83
N CYS A 206 -11.39 7.15 -8.46
CA CYS A 206 -11.98 6.01 -7.78
C CYS A 206 -12.58 5.04 -8.80
N PHE A 207 -12.21 3.78 -8.71
CA PHE A 207 -12.65 2.69 -9.59
C PHE A 207 -13.43 1.65 -8.77
N ASN A 208 -14.57 1.26 -9.29
CA ASN A 208 -15.37 0.18 -8.72
C ASN A 208 -14.96 -1.14 -9.39
N ASN A 209 -14.15 -1.93 -8.72
CA ASN A 209 -13.73 -3.26 -9.16
C ASN A 209 -14.83 -4.28 -8.92
#